data_cfe61b9fd04fd097cc16ea56532427c4
#
_entry.id   cfe61b9fd04fd097cc16ea56532427c4
#
_cell.length_a   1.000
_cell.length_b   1.000
_cell.length_c   1.000
_cell.angle_alpha   90.00
_cell.angle_beta   90.00
_cell.angle_gamma   90.00
#
_symmetry.space_group_name_H-M   'P 1'
#
loop_
_entity.id
_entity.type
_entity.pdbx_description
1 polymer ?
#
loop_
_entity_poly.entity_id
_entity_poly.type
_entity_poly.pdbx_seq_one_letter_code
_entity_poly.pdbx_strand_id
1 'polypeptide(L)' 'MTKKDYELIARAFYNQMTSTTVFGTSEQLAIKGTAMLLSVYLAEQNPKFNRSKFLKACRLEV' A
#
# COMPACT_ATOMS: atom_id res chain seq x y z
N MET A 1 -5.47 1.86 14.91
CA MET A 1 -4.77 0.73 14.26
C MET A 1 -3.36 0.62 14.82
N THR A 2 -2.89 -0.59 14.98
CA THR A 2 -1.54 -0.86 15.45
C THR A 2 -0.58 -1.02 14.28
N LYS A 3 0.72 -1.08 14.59
CA LYS A 3 1.75 -1.34 13.59
C LYS A 3 1.48 -2.65 12.85
N LYS A 4 1.00 -3.68 13.55
CA LYS A 4 0.67 -4.96 12.93
C LYS A 4 -0.44 -4.83 11.91
N ASP A 5 -1.42 -3.98 12.19
CA ASP A 5 -2.53 -3.75 11.25
C ASP A 5 -2.04 -3.11 9.97
N TYR A 6 -1.16 -2.13 10.07
CA TYR A 6 -0.58 -1.49 8.89
C TYR A 6 0.26 -2.49 8.08
N GLU A 7 1.03 -3.31 8.77
CA GLU A 7 1.85 -4.32 8.11
C GLU A 7 0.99 -5.36 7.38
N LEU A 8 -0.12 -5.74 7.98
CA LEU A 8 -1.04 -6.70 7.37
C LEU A 8 -1.67 -6.12 6.10
N ILE A 9 -2.10 -4.88 6.16
CA ILE A 9 -2.66 -4.19 4.99
C ILE A 9 -1.60 -4.05 3.89
N ALA A 10 -0.40 -3.64 4.24
CA ALA A 10 0.70 -3.51 3.29
C ALA A 10 1.03 -4.85 2.63
N ARG A 11 0.98 -5.92 3.39
CA ARG A 11 1.21 -7.27 2.88
C ARG A 11 0.14 -7.67 1.85
N ALA A 12 -1.10 -7.28 2.10
CA ALA A 12 -2.18 -7.56 1.16
C ALA A 12 -1.93 -6.85 -0.18
N PHE A 13 -1.51 -5.59 -0.15
CA PHE A 13 -1.17 -4.86 -1.37
C PHE A 13 0.04 -5.48 -2.08
N TYR A 14 1.06 -5.86 -1.32
CA TYR A 14 2.24 -6.49 -1.89
C TYR A 14 1.88 -7.79 -2.62
N ASN A 15 1.06 -8.63 -1.98
CA ASN A 15 0.62 -9.89 -2.58
C ASN A 15 -0.19 -9.65 -3.84
N GLN A 16 -1.06 -8.65 -3.82
CA GLN A 16 -1.89 -8.32 -4.97
C GLN A 16 -1.03 -7.82 -6.13
N MET A 17 -0.05 -6.97 -5.84
CA MET A 17 0.87 -6.47 -6.87
C MET A 17 1.65 -7.60 -7.51
N THR A 18 2.11 -8.55 -6.70
CA THR A 18 2.86 -9.70 -7.20
C THR A 18 1.98 -10.58 -8.08
N SER A 19 0.73 -10.76 -7.70
CA SER A 19 -0.23 -11.57 -8.46
C SER A 19 -0.58 -10.94 -9.81
N THR A 20 -0.60 -9.61 -9.87
CA THR A 20 -1.03 -8.91 -11.08
C THR A 20 0.08 -8.63 -12.08
N THR A 21 1.32 -9.04 -11.79
CA THR A 21 2.42 -8.86 -12.74
C THR A 21 2.17 -9.56 -14.06
N VAL A 22 1.37 -10.62 -14.04
CA VAL A 22 1.03 -11.38 -15.25
C VAL A 22 -0.06 -10.69 -16.06
N PHE A 23 -0.90 -9.86 -15.41
CA PHE A 23 -2.07 -9.25 -16.04
C PHE A 23 -1.81 -7.90 -16.68
N GLY A 24 -0.72 -7.25 -16.32
CA GLY A 24 -0.31 -6.03 -16.97
C GLY A 24 -0.22 -4.82 -16.07
N THR A 25 0.17 -3.70 -16.69
CA THR A 25 0.50 -2.47 -15.99
C THR A 25 -0.73 -1.74 -15.47
N SER A 26 -1.88 -1.87 -16.15
CA SER A 26 -3.10 -1.17 -15.77
C SER A 26 -3.59 -1.59 -14.38
N GLU A 27 -3.56 -2.88 -14.11
CA GLU A 27 -3.97 -3.42 -12.82
C GLU A 27 -3.00 -2.99 -11.73
N GLN A 28 -1.72 -2.97 -12.04
CA GLN A 28 -0.70 -2.53 -11.09
C GLN A 28 -0.86 -1.05 -10.75
N LEU A 29 -1.18 -0.22 -11.73
CA LEU A 29 -1.43 1.20 -11.51
C LEU A 29 -2.66 1.43 -10.64
N ALA A 30 -3.72 0.65 -10.85
CA ALA A 30 -4.92 0.76 -10.05
C ALA A 30 -4.65 0.40 -8.59
N ILE A 31 -3.91 -0.68 -8.36
CA ILE A 31 -3.55 -1.11 -7.01
C ILE A 31 -2.65 -0.07 -6.35
N LYS A 32 -1.67 0.42 -7.07
CA LYS A 32 -0.76 1.46 -6.58
C LYS A 32 -1.53 2.72 -6.18
N GLY A 33 -2.45 3.16 -7.05
CA GLY A 33 -3.27 4.34 -6.77
C GLY A 33 -4.12 4.17 -5.52
N THR A 34 -4.74 3.00 -5.36
CA THR A 34 -5.55 2.70 -4.18
C THR A 34 -4.70 2.70 -2.91
N ALA A 35 -3.52 2.10 -2.96
CA ALA A 35 -2.63 2.07 -1.80
C ALA A 35 -2.16 3.47 -1.42
N MET A 36 -1.85 4.30 -2.40
CA MET A 36 -1.44 5.68 -2.15
C MET A 36 -2.57 6.48 -1.52
N LEU A 37 -3.78 6.34 -2.05
CA LEU A 37 -4.95 7.03 -1.50
C LEU A 37 -5.23 6.57 -0.07
N LEU A 38 -5.17 5.27 0.18
CA LEU A 38 -5.35 4.72 1.51
C LEU A 38 -4.30 5.29 2.47
N SER A 39 -3.05 5.42 2.03
CA SER A 39 -2.00 5.98 2.88
C SER A 39 -2.30 7.43 3.29
N VAL A 40 -2.92 8.19 2.40
CA VAL A 40 -3.33 9.56 2.71
C VAL A 40 -4.40 9.56 3.79
N TYR A 41 -5.42 8.72 3.65
CA TYR A 41 -6.50 8.64 4.63
C TYR A 41 -6.00 8.16 5.99
N LEU A 42 -5.10 7.18 6.00
CA LEU A 42 -4.52 6.69 7.25
C LEU A 42 -3.70 7.79 7.94
N ALA A 43 -2.98 8.58 7.17
CA ALA A 43 -2.22 9.70 7.73
C ALA A 43 -3.14 10.78 8.31
N GLU A 44 -4.29 11.01 7.70
CA GLU A 44 -5.27 11.96 8.22
C GLU A 44 -5.85 11.48 9.56
N GLN A 45 -6.10 10.18 9.69
CA GLN A 45 -6.64 9.60 10.91
C GLN A 45 -5.60 9.48 12.02
N ASN A 46 -4.34 9.33 11.65
CA ASN A 46 -3.26 9.13 12.61
C ASN A 46 -2.02 9.94 12.19
N PRO A 47 -1.76 11.09 12.83
CA PRO A 47 -0.62 11.94 12.45
C PRO A 47 0.73 11.26 12.57
N LYS A 48 0.82 10.19 13.35
CA LYS A 48 2.07 9.44 13.54
C LYS A 48 2.28 8.37 12.47
N PHE A 49 1.31 8.19 11.59
CA PHE A 49 1.42 7.20 10.52
C PHE A 49 2.50 7.61 9.51
N ASN A 50 3.39 6.69 9.21
CA ASN A 50 4.48 6.93 8.26
C ASN A 50 4.10 6.37 6.88
N ARG A 51 3.70 7.28 5.99
CA ARG A 51 3.28 6.92 4.63
C ARG A 51 4.39 6.26 3.83
N SER A 52 5.60 6.81 3.90
CA SER A 52 6.75 6.27 3.17
C SER A 52 7.03 4.83 3.56
N LYS A 53 7.03 4.56 4.85
CA LYS A 53 7.29 3.22 5.36
C LYS A 53 6.19 2.25 4.92
N PHE A 54 4.95 2.70 4.95
CA PHE A 54 3.81 1.89 4.50
C PHE A 54 3.94 1.55 3.01
N LEU A 55 4.24 2.55 2.18
CA LEU A 55 4.37 2.35 0.74
C LEU A 55 5.56 1.46 0.38
N LYS A 56 6.65 1.56 1.14
CA LYS A 56 7.79 0.66 0.98
C LYS A 56 7.40 -0.78 1.30
N ALA A 57 6.63 -0.98 2.35
CA ALA A 57 6.16 -2.31 2.74
C ALA A 57 5.23 -2.89 1.68
N CYS A 58 4.48 -2.04 0.98
CA CYS A 58 3.66 -2.45 -0.15
C CYS A 58 4.47 -2.69 -1.42
N ARG A 59 5.74 -2.35 -1.42
CA ARG A 59 6.64 -2.43 -2.59
C ARG A 59 6.19 -1.53 -3.74
N LEU A 60 5.57 -0.40 -3.40
CA LEU A 60 5.07 0.55 -4.39
C LEU A 60 5.94 1.78 -4.55
N GLU A 61 6.83 2.01 -3.59
CA GLU A 61 7.78 3.11 -3.65
C GLU A 61 9.05 2.65 -4.34
N VAL A 62 9.51 3.43 -5.29
CA VAL A 62 10.71 3.13 -6.08
C VAL A 62 11.92 3.76 -5.42
#